data_08af529814e5c3d66b5a8ff7427fc268
#
_entry.id   08af529814e5c3d66b5a8ff7427fc268
#
_cell.length_a   1.000
_cell.length_b   1.000
_cell.length_c   1.000
_cell.angle_alpha   90.00
_cell.angle_beta   90.00
_cell.angle_gamma   90.00
#
_symmetry.space_group_name_H-M   'P 1'
#
loop_
_entity.id
_entity.type
_entity.pdbx_description
1 polymer ?
#
loop_
_entity_poly.entity_id
_entity_poly.type
_entity_poly.pdbx_seq_one_letter_code
_entity_poly.pdbx_strand_id
1 'polypeptide(L)'
;MFTPTKKTIVLGDGREITLETGKLAKQADGAVELRMGNTMLLATVVSAKEAEEGADFMPLQVEYKEKYSAVGRYPGGFTKREGRPSDYEILTARLVDRVLRPLFPSNYHANTIVTVTLFSSDGQDQPDALAGLAASAAIAVSDVPFEEPIAEVRVARINGEFVIDPTFEQLKNADMELMVGATYDNIMMVEGEMDEVSEDDLIAALKAAHDAIKPMCVAQKELAEQIGVVKREYCHETDDEELHGRMRAEVYPKCYAVAKAGCADKQWRNESFQKAFDEFVETIPEEEREEKAMMVKRYFDEIQRDAVRRCILDEGLRLDGRKTTEISPITCWPDYLPGPHGSAVFTRGETQALATCTLGTKLDEKLVDDVLYRGNERFLLHYNFPGFSTGEAKAGRGISRREIGHGNLAHRALKRMIPEDLPYTVRIVSDILESNGSSSMATVCAGCMALLDAGVKMKKPVAGIAMGLITDEGNVKHAVLSDILGDEDHLGDMDFKVTGTADGITATQMDIKCDGLPYEILEQALRQAKEGRLHILKLINEAIPAPREDYKPHVPRIVHMTVDKEFIGAIIGKGGEVIQAIQEETGATVTIDEIDGKGEIDICAPEKDNIDAAIARIKAIVAVPAVDTV
;
A
#
# COMPACT_ATOMS: atom_id res chain seq x y z
N MET A 1 6.23 -5.72 43.66
CA MET A 1 5.12 -4.94 43.13
C MET A 1 5.70 -4.14 41.98
N PHE A 2 5.30 -4.40 40.72
CA PHE A 2 5.81 -3.61 39.60
C PHE A 2 5.27 -2.18 39.71
N THR A 3 6.15 -1.19 39.76
CA THR A 3 5.78 0.21 39.72
C THR A 3 5.66 0.58 38.25
N PRO A 4 4.51 1.11 37.76
CA PRO A 4 4.40 1.59 36.40
C PRO A 4 5.45 2.66 36.12
N THR A 5 6.10 2.58 34.96
CA THR A 5 7.09 3.54 34.52
C THR A 5 6.52 4.28 33.33
N LYS A 6 6.65 5.60 33.32
CA LYS A 6 6.04 6.50 32.35
C LYS A 6 7.07 7.42 31.71
N LYS A 7 6.97 7.61 30.40
CA LYS A 7 7.71 8.61 29.64
C LYS A 7 6.76 9.50 28.84
N THR A 8 7.00 10.81 28.84
CA THR A 8 6.20 11.77 28.07
C THR A 8 7.06 12.38 26.97
N ILE A 9 6.50 12.49 25.78
CA ILE A 9 7.06 13.12 24.58
C ILE A 9 6.21 14.33 24.28
N VAL A 10 6.82 15.50 24.10
CA VAL A 10 6.12 16.74 23.74
C VAL A 10 6.34 16.97 22.25
N LEU A 11 5.25 17.05 21.49
CA LEU A 11 5.29 17.36 20.05
C LEU A 11 5.56 18.87 19.83
N GLY A 12 5.96 19.22 18.61
CA GLY A 12 6.29 20.59 18.24
C GLY A 12 5.14 21.60 18.42
N ASP A 13 3.89 21.15 18.43
CA ASP A 13 2.68 21.95 18.67
C ASP A 13 2.22 21.95 20.15
N GLY A 14 2.97 21.29 21.02
CA GLY A 14 2.69 21.21 22.47
C GLY A 14 1.77 20.06 22.89
N ARG A 15 1.25 19.24 21.96
CA ARG A 15 0.56 17.99 22.32
C ARG A 15 1.52 17.00 22.96
N GLU A 16 1.01 16.17 23.84
CA GLU A 16 1.83 15.19 24.58
C GLU A 16 1.44 13.77 24.22
N ILE A 17 2.45 12.94 23.94
CA ILE A 17 2.33 11.49 23.86
C ILE A 17 2.95 10.89 25.12
N THR A 18 2.23 9.98 25.75
CA THR A 18 2.70 9.27 26.94
C THR A 18 2.85 7.79 26.65
N LEU A 19 4.00 7.23 27.00
CA LEU A 19 4.29 5.79 27.01
C LEU A 19 4.35 5.30 28.46
N GLU A 20 3.51 4.32 28.82
CA GLU A 20 3.47 3.71 30.17
C GLU A 20 3.62 2.19 30.07
N THR A 21 4.53 1.61 30.85
CA THR A 21 4.75 0.16 30.92
C THR A 21 4.65 -0.38 32.35
N GLY A 22 4.51 -1.71 32.49
CA GLY A 22 4.48 -2.38 33.79
C GLY A 22 3.11 -2.42 34.48
N LYS A 23 2.04 -1.90 33.86
CA LYS A 23 0.67 -1.85 34.39
C LYS A 23 -0.24 -2.92 33.79
N LEU A 24 -0.29 -3.03 32.47
CA LEU A 24 -1.16 -3.91 31.71
C LEU A 24 -0.39 -5.07 31.07
N ALA A 25 -1.10 -6.12 30.68
CA ALA A 25 -0.61 -7.24 29.87
C ALA A 25 0.73 -7.85 30.32
N LYS A 26 0.90 -8.10 31.60
CA LYS A 26 2.17 -8.54 32.25
C LYS A 26 2.64 -9.94 31.88
N GLN A 27 1.89 -10.68 31.07
CA GLN A 27 2.31 -12.00 30.55
C GLN A 27 2.96 -11.88 29.15
N ALA A 28 2.82 -10.73 28.47
CA ALA A 28 3.57 -10.46 27.27
C ALA A 28 5.05 -10.21 27.60
N ASP A 29 5.95 -10.49 26.65
CA ASP A 29 7.38 -10.17 26.81
C ASP A 29 7.60 -8.66 26.93
N GLY A 30 6.79 -7.85 26.24
CA GLY A 30 6.71 -6.40 26.40
C GLY A 30 5.30 -5.87 26.19
N ALA A 31 4.94 -4.85 26.96
CA ALA A 31 3.64 -4.18 26.84
C ALA A 31 3.75 -2.69 27.14
N VAL A 32 3.17 -1.85 26.29
CA VAL A 32 3.14 -0.40 26.46
C VAL A 32 1.73 0.13 26.19
N GLU A 33 1.21 0.94 27.12
CA GLU A 33 0.06 1.80 26.91
C GLU A 33 0.57 3.14 26.33
N LEU A 34 0.14 3.47 25.11
CA LEU A 34 0.39 4.77 24.50
C LEU A 34 -0.88 5.61 24.60
N ARG A 35 -0.71 6.88 25.00
CA ARG A 35 -1.82 7.84 25.08
C ARG A 35 -1.44 9.16 24.47
N MET A 36 -2.32 9.69 23.61
CA MET A 36 -2.33 11.06 23.13
C MET A 36 -3.75 11.62 23.27
N GLY A 37 -3.93 12.65 24.13
CA GLY A 37 -5.28 13.14 24.43
C GLY A 37 -6.20 12.05 25.00
N ASN A 38 -7.29 11.75 24.31
CA ASN A 38 -8.24 10.66 24.63
C ASN A 38 -8.02 9.41 23.78
N THR A 39 -7.08 9.43 22.87
CA THR A 39 -6.67 8.26 22.08
C THR A 39 -5.70 7.40 22.88
N MET A 40 -6.04 6.13 23.08
CA MET A 40 -5.26 5.16 23.85
C MET A 40 -5.09 3.86 23.09
N LEU A 41 -3.83 3.46 22.90
CA LEU A 41 -3.41 2.19 22.30
C LEU A 41 -2.75 1.32 23.36
N LEU A 42 -3.00 0.03 23.31
CA LEU A 42 -2.18 -0.97 23.99
C LEU A 42 -1.39 -1.76 22.94
N ALA A 43 -0.08 -1.70 23.00
CA ALA A 43 0.81 -2.52 22.20
C ALA A 43 1.44 -3.62 23.05
N THR A 44 1.51 -4.82 22.51
CA THR A 44 2.14 -5.98 23.13
C THR A 44 3.03 -6.71 22.14
N VAL A 45 4.12 -7.29 22.63
CA VAL A 45 4.97 -8.21 21.87
C VAL A 45 5.11 -9.51 22.64
N VAL A 46 5.01 -10.61 21.92
CA VAL A 46 5.30 -11.96 22.42
C VAL A 46 6.16 -12.66 21.37
N SER A 47 7.30 -13.19 21.78
CA SER A 47 8.20 -13.94 20.91
C SER A 47 8.52 -15.30 21.54
N ALA A 48 8.46 -16.35 20.75
CA ALA A 48 8.89 -17.68 21.17
C ALA A 48 10.34 -17.63 21.69
N LYS A 49 10.68 -18.51 22.62
CA LYS A 49 12.06 -18.53 23.19
C LYS A 49 13.05 -19.17 22.22
N GLU A 50 12.58 -20.10 21.42
CA GLU A 50 13.36 -20.85 20.42
C GLU A 50 12.72 -20.70 19.04
N ALA A 51 13.52 -20.83 18.00
CA ALA A 51 13.03 -20.94 16.63
C ALA A 51 12.38 -22.32 16.41
N GLU A 52 11.42 -22.40 15.49
CA GLU A 52 10.90 -23.69 15.03
C GLU A 52 11.99 -24.43 14.24
N GLU A 53 11.99 -25.77 14.34
CA GLU A 53 12.94 -26.60 13.59
C GLU A 53 12.78 -26.36 12.08
N GLY A 54 13.87 -26.01 11.42
CA GLY A 54 13.87 -25.71 9.99
C GLY A 54 13.43 -24.29 9.62
N ALA A 55 13.32 -23.37 10.58
CA ALA A 55 13.04 -21.96 10.27
C ALA A 55 14.28 -21.25 9.72
N ASP A 56 14.19 -20.72 8.51
CA ASP A 56 15.23 -19.95 7.81
C ASP A 56 14.93 -18.44 7.74
N PHE A 57 13.83 -18.00 8.38
CA PHE A 57 13.43 -16.60 8.48
C PHE A 57 12.67 -16.36 9.79
N MET A 58 12.52 -15.10 10.18
CA MET A 58 11.70 -14.71 11.33
C MET A 58 10.22 -14.62 10.95
N PRO A 59 9.33 -15.47 11.50
CA PRO A 59 7.89 -15.35 11.31
C PRO A 59 7.35 -14.18 12.16
N LEU A 60 7.46 -12.95 11.63
CA LEU A 60 6.84 -11.76 12.24
C LEU A 60 5.39 -11.63 11.79
N GLN A 61 4.48 -11.51 12.75
CA GLN A 61 3.10 -11.15 12.50
C GLN A 61 2.75 -9.90 13.29
N VAL A 62 2.34 -8.85 12.57
CA VAL A 62 1.80 -7.63 13.17
C VAL A 62 0.29 -7.62 13.00
N GLU A 63 -0.42 -7.30 14.09
CA GLU A 63 -1.86 -7.12 14.13
C GLU A 63 -2.18 -5.72 14.66
N TYR A 64 -3.01 -4.98 13.93
CA TYR A 64 -3.64 -3.76 14.40
C TYR A 64 -5.15 -3.98 14.50
N LYS A 65 -5.75 -3.57 15.60
CA LYS A 65 -7.18 -3.80 15.86
C LYS A 65 -7.84 -2.56 16.43
N GLU A 66 -8.99 -2.22 15.88
CA GLU A 66 -9.87 -1.20 16.44
C GLU A 66 -11.13 -1.85 17.01
N LYS A 67 -11.50 -1.45 18.21
CA LYS A 67 -12.73 -1.93 18.85
C LYS A 67 -13.81 -0.87 18.82
N TYR A 68 -15.01 -1.22 18.40
CA TYR A 68 -16.17 -0.31 18.45
C TYR A 68 -16.43 0.23 19.86
N SER A 69 -16.09 -0.55 20.89
CA SER A 69 -16.15 -0.11 22.29
C SER A 69 -15.24 1.07 22.61
N ALA A 70 -14.14 1.27 21.85
CA ALA A 70 -13.21 2.39 22.04
C ALA A 70 -13.89 3.77 21.82
N VAL A 71 -14.95 3.79 21.01
CA VAL A 71 -15.75 4.99 20.72
C VAL A 71 -17.19 4.86 21.22
N GLY A 72 -17.49 3.91 22.12
CA GLY A 72 -18.81 3.70 22.69
C GLY A 72 -19.88 3.24 21.69
N ARG A 73 -19.48 2.53 20.62
CA ARG A 73 -20.38 2.05 19.56
C ARG A 73 -20.49 0.53 19.54
N TYR A 74 -21.53 0.04 18.87
CA TYR A 74 -21.68 -1.38 18.54
C TYR A 74 -21.28 -1.64 17.08
N PRO A 75 -20.65 -2.80 16.78
CA PRO A 75 -20.46 -3.26 15.42
C PRO A 75 -21.79 -3.36 14.65
N GLY A 76 -21.80 -2.97 13.37
CA GLY A 76 -23.00 -2.95 12.52
C GLY A 76 -23.57 -4.34 12.19
N GLY A 77 -22.73 -5.39 12.16
CA GLY A 77 -23.10 -6.74 11.75
C GLY A 77 -24.12 -7.43 12.67
N PHE A 78 -24.71 -8.53 12.21
CA PHE A 78 -25.77 -9.27 12.92
C PHE A 78 -25.30 -9.77 14.30
N THR A 79 -24.08 -10.29 14.42
CA THR A 79 -23.52 -10.83 15.67
C THR A 79 -23.13 -9.76 16.68
N LYS A 80 -23.12 -8.49 16.29
CA LYS A 80 -22.66 -7.35 17.13
C LYS A 80 -21.29 -7.57 17.74
N ARG A 81 -20.41 -8.21 16.99
CA ARG A 81 -19.02 -8.51 17.35
C ARG A 81 -18.08 -8.19 16.19
N GLU A 82 -16.89 -7.70 16.51
CA GLU A 82 -15.80 -7.55 15.56
C GLU A 82 -15.49 -8.92 14.94
N GLY A 83 -15.39 -8.94 13.61
CA GLY A 83 -15.16 -10.16 12.84
C GLY A 83 -13.77 -10.19 12.24
N ARG A 84 -13.71 -10.23 10.89
CA ARG A 84 -12.44 -10.12 10.17
C ARG A 84 -11.92 -8.69 10.25
N PRO A 85 -10.58 -8.50 10.25
CA PRO A 85 -9.99 -7.17 10.17
C PRO A 85 -10.51 -6.42 8.93
N SER A 86 -10.79 -5.13 9.09
CA SER A 86 -11.10 -4.22 7.99
C SER A 86 -9.85 -4.01 7.10
N ASP A 87 -10.06 -3.50 5.87
CA ASP A 87 -8.95 -3.12 5.00
C ASP A 87 -8.04 -2.10 5.68
N TYR A 88 -8.62 -1.14 6.41
CA TYR A 88 -7.89 -0.14 7.18
C TYR A 88 -6.99 -0.75 8.26
N GLU A 89 -7.51 -1.70 9.05
CA GLU A 89 -6.72 -2.42 10.06
C GLU A 89 -5.58 -3.22 9.43
N ILE A 90 -5.83 -3.85 8.27
CA ILE A 90 -4.81 -4.60 7.52
C ILE A 90 -3.73 -3.65 6.98
N LEU A 91 -4.12 -2.49 6.44
CA LEU A 91 -3.17 -1.51 5.91
C LEU A 91 -2.30 -0.93 7.02
N THR A 92 -2.88 -0.56 8.16
CA THR A 92 -2.13 -0.08 9.33
C THR A 92 -1.16 -1.14 9.85
N ALA A 93 -1.60 -2.39 9.99
CA ALA A 93 -0.72 -3.48 10.41
C ALA A 93 0.45 -3.70 9.42
N ARG A 94 0.24 -3.49 8.12
CA ARG A 94 1.29 -3.57 7.10
C ARG A 94 2.31 -2.44 7.18
N LEU A 95 1.89 -1.21 7.50
CA LEU A 95 2.81 -0.09 7.72
C LEU A 95 3.75 -0.42 8.89
N VAL A 96 3.18 -0.83 10.02
CA VAL A 96 3.96 -1.22 11.22
C VAL A 96 4.88 -2.42 10.94
N ASP A 97 4.42 -3.46 10.23
CA ASP A 97 5.26 -4.62 9.86
C ASP A 97 6.48 -4.19 9.03
N ARG A 98 6.26 -3.34 8.02
CA ARG A 98 7.31 -2.91 7.08
C ARG A 98 8.41 -2.09 7.76
N VAL A 99 8.06 -1.27 8.73
CA VAL A 99 9.05 -0.44 9.44
C VAL A 99 9.78 -1.23 10.53
N LEU A 100 9.13 -2.23 11.15
CA LEU A 100 9.75 -3.03 12.22
C LEU A 100 10.63 -4.16 11.70
N ARG A 101 10.18 -4.85 10.65
CA ARG A 101 10.81 -6.08 10.15
C ARG A 101 12.31 -5.96 9.85
N PRO A 102 12.80 -4.91 9.18
CA PRO A 102 14.22 -4.77 8.86
C PRO A 102 15.14 -4.61 10.08
N LEU A 103 14.58 -4.29 11.25
CA LEU A 103 15.33 -3.98 12.49
C LEU A 103 15.46 -5.16 13.43
N PHE A 104 14.91 -6.30 13.10
CA PHE A 104 15.22 -7.54 13.78
C PHE A 104 16.51 -8.14 13.21
N PRO A 105 17.39 -8.71 14.05
CA PRO A 105 18.60 -9.37 13.57
C PRO A 105 18.26 -10.46 12.54
N SER A 106 19.01 -10.52 11.45
CA SER A 106 18.77 -11.46 10.33
C SER A 106 18.82 -12.93 10.78
N ASN A 107 19.60 -13.23 11.81
CA ASN A 107 19.75 -14.56 12.42
C ASN A 107 18.74 -14.85 13.54
N TYR A 108 17.73 -14.00 13.76
CA TYR A 108 16.67 -14.23 14.75
C TYR A 108 15.44 -14.82 14.07
N HIS A 109 15.11 -16.10 14.34
CA HIS A 109 14.06 -16.85 13.62
C HIS A 109 12.88 -17.26 14.50
N ALA A 110 12.78 -16.74 15.74
CA ALA A 110 11.68 -17.06 16.63
C ALA A 110 10.36 -16.43 16.17
N ASN A 111 9.28 -17.21 16.23
CA ASN A 111 7.93 -16.72 15.92
C ASN A 111 7.57 -15.54 16.84
N THR A 112 7.30 -14.38 16.26
CA THR A 112 7.08 -13.12 16.96
C THR A 112 5.77 -12.49 16.55
N ILE A 113 4.92 -12.15 17.53
CA ILE A 113 3.63 -11.50 17.32
C ILE A 113 3.63 -10.15 18.03
N VAL A 114 3.36 -9.10 17.26
CA VAL A 114 3.13 -7.74 17.76
C VAL A 114 1.67 -7.39 17.58
N THR A 115 0.98 -7.02 18.65
CA THR A 115 -0.44 -6.65 18.59
C THR A 115 -0.61 -5.24 19.13
N VAL A 116 -1.22 -4.36 18.32
CA VAL A 116 -1.61 -3.00 18.70
C VAL A 116 -3.13 -2.91 18.68
N THR A 117 -3.74 -2.49 19.80
CA THR A 117 -5.20 -2.42 19.91
C THR A 117 -5.64 -1.03 20.38
N LEU A 118 -6.59 -0.43 19.65
CA LEU A 118 -7.25 0.81 20.06
C LEU A 118 -8.28 0.51 21.16
N PHE A 119 -8.12 1.12 22.33
CA PHE A 119 -9.02 0.96 23.47
C PHE A 119 -9.83 2.21 23.80
N SER A 120 -9.41 3.39 23.35
CA SER A 120 -10.13 4.64 23.51
C SER A 120 -9.83 5.61 22.38
N SER A 121 -10.84 6.33 21.89
CA SER A 121 -10.68 7.46 20.97
C SER A 121 -11.90 8.38 21.08
N ASP A 122 -11.65 9.67 20.90
CA ASP A 122 -12.71 10.69 20.73
C ASP A 122 -12.93 11.11 19.26
N GLY A 123 -12.21 10.44 18.34
CA GLY A 123 -12.29 10.72 16.90
C GLY A 123 -11.56 11.98 16.46
N GLN A 124 -10.67 12.54 17.28
CA GLN A 124 -9.82 13.68 16.89
C GLN A 124 -8.49 13.22 16.32
N ASP A 125 -7.70 12.50 17.11
CA ASP A 125 -6.39 12.02 16.71
C ASP A 125 -6.48 10.72 15.91
N GLN A 126 -5.53 10.49 15.03
CA GLN A 126 -5.47 9.32 14.16
C GLN A 126 -4.62 8.22 14.82
N PRO A 127 -5.22 7.12 15.29
CA PRO A 127 -4.49 6.10 16.03
C PRO A 127 -3.52 5.28 15.18
N ASP A 128 -3.73 5.19 13.87
CA ASP A 128 -2.82 4.51 12.96
C ASP A 128 -1.45 5.19 12.87
N ALA A 129 -1.40 6.53 12.97
CA ALA A 129 -0.14 7.27 13.03
C ALA A 129 0.67 7.00 14.30
N LEU A 130 0.02 6.54 15.37
CA LEU A 130 0.64 6.21 16.65
C LEU A 130 0.99 4.72 16.80
N ALA A 131 0.52 3.87 15.87
CA ALA A 131 0.61 2.43 15.98
C ALA A 131 2.07 1.93 15.93
N GLY A 132 2.89 2.49 15.04
CA GLY A 132 4.31 2.13 14.93
C GLY A 132 5.11 2.49 16.17
N LEU A 133 4.90 3.69 16.72
CA LEU A 133 5.52 4.11 17.98
C LEU A 133 5.13 3.19 19.13
N ALA A 134 3.84 2.85 19.26
CA ALA A 134 3.36 1.95 20.31
C ALA A 134 3.97 0.54 20.20
N ALA A 135 4.00 0.00 18.98
CA ALA A 135 4.57 -1.32 18.68
C ALA A 135 6.08 -1.37 18.99
N SER A 136 6.83 -0.38 18.51
CA SER A 136 8.26 -0.25 18.77
C SER A 136 8.57 -0.10 20.26
N ALA A 137 7.81 0.73 20.98
CA ALA A 137 7.97 0.90 22.41
C ALA A 137 7.73 -0.41 23.19
N ALA A 138 6.74 -1.23 22.77
CA ALA A 138 6.51 -2.55 23.38
C ALA A 138 7.70 -3.50 23.16
N ILE A 139 8.33 -3.48 21.99
CA ILE A 139 9.53 -4.26 21.70
C ILE A 139 10.74 -3.71 22.49
N ALA A 140 10.89 -2.39 22.56
CA ALA A 140 11.98 -1.74 23.28
C ALA A 140 12.02 -2.12 24.77
N VAL A 141 10.84 -2.23 25.41
CA VAL A 141 10.72 -2.61 26.83
C VAL A 141 10.71 -4.13 27.06
N SER A 142 10.82 -4.96 26.02
CA SER A 142 10.89 -6.43 26.09
C SER A 142 12.32 -6.95 26.06
N ASP A 143 12.49 -8.24 26.32
CA ASP A 143 13.76 -8.95 26.13
C ASP A 143 13.99 -9.39 24.66
N VAL A 144 13.05 -9.15 23.76
CA VAL A 144 13.15 -9.51 22.33
C VAL A 144 14.29 -8.73 21.66
N PRO A 145 15.17 -9.37 20.88
CA PRO A 145 16.24 -8.70 20.16
C PRO A 145 15.68 -7.70 19.15
N PHE A 146 16.20 -6.49 19.17
CA PHE A 146 15.76 -5.40 18.29
C PHE A 146 16.88 -4.35 18.24
N GLU A 147 17.34 -3.98 17.05
CA GLU A 147 18.53 -3.16 16.91
C GLU A 147 18.30 -1.73 17.38
N GLU A 148 17.24 -1.10 16.87
CA GLU A 148 16.92 0.29 17.19
C GLU A 148 15.41 0.52 17.29
N PRO A 149 14.95 1.43 18.19
CA PRO A 149 13.57 1.88 18.21
C PRO A 149 13.22 2.69 16.96
N ILE A 150 11.98 2.55 16.51
CA ILE A 150 11.39 3.38 15.46
C ILE A 150 10.22 4.21 16.00
N ALA A 151 9.82 5.20 15.26
CA ALA A 151 8.47 5.76 15.34
C ALA A 151 7.89 5.95 13.94
N GLU A 152 6.59 6.04 13.89
CA GLU A 152 5.84 6.50 12.72
C GLU A 152 5.15 7.80 13.05
N VAL A 153 5.06 8.68 12.07
CA VAL A 153 4.24 9.90 12.13
C VAL A 153 3.51 10.07 10.80
N ARG A 154 2.34 10.67 10.86
CA ARG A 154 1.70 11.21 9.66
C ARG A 154 2.15 12.65 9.47
N VAL A 155 2.69 12.98 8.31
CA VAL A 155 2.94 14.37 7.91
C VAL A 155 1.94 14.74 6.82
N ALA A 156 1.25 15.86 7.00
CA ALA A 156 0.38 16.45 5.99
C ALA A 156 0.87 17.85 5.62
N ARG A 157 0.64 18.22 4.33
CA ARG A 157 0.83 19.61 3.92
C ARG A 157 -0.53 20.29 3.82
N ILE A 158 -0.71 21.36 4.61
CA ILE A 158 -1.96 22.12 4.72
C ILE A 158 -1.64 23.58 4.52
N ASN A 159 -2.17 24.20 3.47
CA ASN A 159 -1.87 25.58 3.09
C ASN A 159 -0.36 25.87 2.93
N GLY A 160 0.41 24.89 2.46
CA GLY A 160 1.85 24.99 2.24
C GLY A 160 2.72 24.73 3.49
N GLU A 161 2.12 24.48 4.65
CA GLU A 161 2.83 24.17 5.90
C GLU A 161 2.74 22.68 6.24
N PHE A 162 3.80 22.11 6.82
CA PHE A 162 3.82 20.73 7.28
C PHE A 162 3.26 20.62 8.70
N VAL A 163 2.29 19.72 8.87
CA VAL A 163 1.65 19.40 10.15
C VAL A 163 1.93 17.95 10.47
N ILE A 164 2.48 17.69 11.66
CA ILE A 164 2.75 16.33 12.16
C ILE A 164 1.53 15.83 12.92
N ASP A 165 1.13 14.59 12.63
CA ASP A 165 -0.04 13.91 13.19
C ASP A 165 -1.27 14.84 13.21
N PRO A 166 -1.72 15.28 12.01
CA PRO A 166 -2.90 16.15 11.90
C PRO A 166 -4.14 15.42 12.43
N THR A 167 -5.10 16.18 12.94
CA THR A 167 -6.41 15.64 13.29
C THR A 167 -7.17 15.23 12.03
N PHE A 168 -8.21 14.38 12.17
CA PHE A 168 -9.09 14.01 11.04
C PHE A 168 -9.69 15.23 10.32
N GLU A 169 -10.00 16.30 11.07
CA GLU A 169 -10.56 17.53 10.48
C GLU A 169 -9.52 18.32 9.69
N GLN A 170 -8.29 18.42 10.22
CA GLN A 170 -7.20 19.09 9.52
C GLN A 170 -6.84 18.37 8.21
N LEU A 171 -6.84 17.02 8.23
CA LEU A 171 -6.46 16.22 7.07
C LEU A 171 -7.36 16.43 5.85
N LYS A 172 -8.63 16.82 6.03
CA LYS A 172 -9.55 17.12 4.92
C LYS A 172 -9.05 18.25 4.00
N ASN A 173 -8.19 19.13 4.50
CA ASN A 173 -7.65 20.27 3.76
C ASN A 173 -6.20 20.04 3.28
N ALA A 174 -5.69 18.80 3.39
CA ALA A 174 -4.34 18.48 3.00
C ALA A 174 -4.24 18.18 1.50
N ASP A 175 -3.25 18.79 0.84
CA ASP A 175 -2.88 18.45 -0.54
C ASP A 175 -1.82 17.34 -0.62
N MET A 176 -1.24 16.97 0.53
CA MET A 176 -0.33 15.84 0.70
C MET A 176 -0.52 15.23 2.07
N GLU A 177 -0.54 13.89 2.14
CA GLU A 177 -0.44 13.12 3.37
C GLU A 177 0.50 11.94 3.19
N LEU A 178 1.40 11.76 4.14
CA LEU A 178 2.38 10.67 4.16
C LEU A 178 2.46 10.05 5.54
N MET A 179 2.48 8.72 5.60
CA MET A 179 3.00 7.98 6.76
C MET A 179 4.49 7.79 6.55
N VAL A 180 5.27 8.16 7.54
CA VAL A 180 6.73 8.03 7.53
C VAL A 180 7.15 7.28 8.77
N GLY A 181 7.84 6.17 8.57
CA GLY A 181 8.47 5.38 9.62
C GLY A 181 9.99 5.52 9.55
N ALA A 182 10.62 5.78 10.69
CA ALA A 182 12.06 6.00 10.76
C ALA A 182 12.66 5.56 12.11
N THR A 183 13.96 5.23 12.07
CA THR A 183 14.81 5.20 13.27
C THR A 183 15.26 6.63 13.61
N TYR A 184 16.14 6.76 14.61
CA TYR A 184 16.75 8.05 14.91
C TYR A 184 17.56 8.60 13.72
N ASP A 185 18.29 7.75 13.01
CA ASP A 185 19.21 8.14 11.96
C ASP A 185 18.61 7.98 10.55
N ASN A 186 17.66 7.06 10.34
CA ASN A 186 17.30 6.59 9.01
C ASN A 186 15.79 6.51 8.78
N ILE A 187 15.33 7.01 7.60
CA ILE A 187 13.98 6.72 7.10
C ILE A 187 13.95 5.26 6.64
N MET A 188 12.91 4.53 7.07
CA MET A 188 12.74 3.11 6.78
C MET A 188 11.53 2.84 5.85
N MET A 189 10.47 3.61 5.99
CA MET A 189 9.22 3.40 5.26
C MET A 189 8.52 4.73 4.99
N VAL A 190 7.99 4.87 3.78
CA VAL A 190 7.11 5.98 3.40
C VAL A 190 5.92 5.43 2.63
N GLU A 191 4.72 5.92 2.91
CA GLU A 191 3.54 5.63 2.11
C GLU A 191 2.54 6.78 2.19
N GLY A 192 2.00 7.22 1.04
CA GLY A 192 0.96 8.25 1.07
C GLY A 192 0.49 8.68 -0.30
N GLU A 193 -0.34 9.72 -0.28
CA GLU A 193 -0.99 10.30 -1.46
C GLU A 193 -0.92 11.81 -1.46
N MET A 194 -1.01 12.41 -2.65
CA MET A 194 -0.87 13.85 -2.80
C MET A 194 -1.48 14.39 -4.09
N ASP A 195 -1.72 15.69 -4.14
CA ASP A 195 -2.25 16.40 -5.29
C ASP A 195 -1.12 16.99 -6.15
N GLU A 196 -0.51 16.14 -7.01
CA GLU A 196 0.54 16.56 -7.96
C GLU A 196 1.69 17.34 -7.30
N VAL A 197 2.17 16.84 -6.17
CA VAL A 197 3.24 17.48 -5.39
C VAL A 197 4.59 17.28 -6.08
N SER A 198 5.48 18.28 -5.94
CA SER A 198 6.83 18.21 -6.49
C SER A 198 7.72 17.23 -5.73
N GLU A 199 8.77 16.75 -6.39
CA GLU A 199 9.79 15.89 -5.79
C GLU A 199 10.51 16.58 -4.61
N ASP A 200 10.75 17.90 -4.72
CA ASP A 200 11.40 18.70 -3.67
C ASP A 200 10.51 18.86 -2.42
N ASP A 201 9.21 19.07 -2.62
CA ASP A 201 8.23 19.12 -1.52
C ASP A 201 8.09 17.79 -0.79
N LEU A 202 8.16 16.68 -1.54
CA LEU A 202 8.17 15.34 -0.94
C LEU A 202 9.39 15.15 -0.04
N ILE A 203 10.58 15.53 -0.48
CA ILE A 203 11.81 15.46 0.33
C ILE A 203 11.69 16.37 1.57
N ALA A 204 11.14 17.57 1.42
CA ALA A 204 10.94 18.48 2.55
C ALA A 204 9.99 17.89 3.61
N ALA A 205 8.91 17.21 3.17
CA ALA A 205 7.99 16.52 4.07
C ALA A 205 8.67 15.36 4.81
N LEU A 206 9.51 14.58 4.13
CA LEU A 206 10.28 13.49 4.74
C LEU A 206 11.23 14.01 5.82
N LYS A 207 11.92 15.13 5.57
CA LYS A 207 12.80 15.77 6.57
C LYS A 207 12.00 16.23 7.79
N ALA A 208 10.86 16.87 7.58
CA ALA A 208 9.99 17.33 8.67
C ALA A 208 9.46 16.16 9.53
N ALA A 209 9.05 15.07 8.90
CA ALA A 209 8.62 13.84 9.59
C ALA A 209 9.76 13.20 10.39
N HIS A 210 10.95 13.07 9.79
CA HIS A 210 12.11 12.46 10.43
C HIS A 210 12.54 13.27 11.67
N ASP A 211 12.56 14.60 11.59
CA ASP A 211 12.89 15.44 12.73
C ASP A 211 11.88 15.31 13.88
N ALA A 212 10.60 15.07 13.58
CA ALA A 212 9.58 14.79 14.59
C ALA A 212 9.73 13.39 15.22
N ILE A 213 10.24 12.41 14.49
CA ILE A 213 10.46 11.02 14.93
C ILE A 213 11.63 10.89 15.92
N LYS A 214 12.72 11.62 15.70
CA LYS A 214 13.95 11.54 16.51
C LYS A 214 13.71 11.58 18.02
N PRO A 215 12.96 12.57 18.59
CA PRO A 215 12.64 12.60 20.02
C PRO A 215 11.85 11.38 20.49
N MET A 216 11.01 10.79 19.63
CA MET A 216 10.23 9.61 19.95
C MET A 216 11.12 8.36 20.11
N CYS A 217 12.13 8.21 19.27
CA CYS A 217 13.13 7.15 19.39
C CYS A 217 13.96 7.28 20.68
N VAL A 218 14.40 8.50 21.02
CA VAL A 218 15.13 8.79 22.26
C VAL A 218 14.29 8.41 23.49
N ALA A 219 13.01 8.82 23.51
CA ALA A 219 12.12 8.54 24.64
C ALA A 219 11.92 7.04 24.88
N GLN A 220 11.90 6.20 23.84
CA GLN A 220 11.82 4.75 23.97
C GLN A 220 13.09 4.15 24.55
N LYS A 221 14.29 4.60 24.10
CA LYS A 221 15.58 4.18 24.66
C LYS A 221 15.65 4.52 26.17
N GLU A 222 15.29 5.74 26.54
CA GLU A 222 15.27 6.18 27.94
C GLU A 222 14.26 5.37 28.80
N LEU A 223 13.09 5.02 28.25
CA LEU A 223 12.12 4.19 28.96
C LEU A 223 12.66 2.78 29.22
N ALA A 224 13.29 2.17 28.20
CA ALA A 224 13.92 0.85 28.31
C ALA A 224 15.07 0.86 29.35
N GLU A 225 15.91 1.88 29.35
CA GLU A 225 16.97 2.08 30.33
C GLU A 225 16.43 2.22 31.76
N GLN A 226 15.37 3.01 31.97
CA GLN A 226 14.74 3.23 33.28
C GLN A 226 14.21 1.95 33.92
N ILE A 227 13.75 0.98 33.11
CA ILE A 227 13.25 -0.30 33.61
C ILE A 227 14.33 -1.39 33.63
N GLY A 228 15.52 -1.10 33.10
CA GLY A 228 16.66 -2.02 33.09
C GLY A 228 16.48 -3.20 32.15
N VAL A 229 16.00 -2.98 30.91
CA VAL A 229 15.82 -4.04 29.91
C VAL A 229 17.14 -4.71 29.57
N VAL A 230 17.14 -6.03 29.55
CA VAL A 230 18.24 -6.87 29.05
C VAL A 230 17.68 -7.74 27.92
N LYS A 231 18.26 -7.62 26.74
CA LYS A 231 17.86 -8.43 25.58
C LYS A 231 18.31 -9.88 25.78
N ARG A 232 17.46 -10.83 25.31
CA ARG A 232 17.75 -12.28 25.44
C ARG A 232 18.91 -12.68 24.54
N GLU A 233 19.71 -13.62 25.03
CA GLU A 233 20.66 -14.35 24.21
C GLU A 233 19.91 -15.43 23.41
N TYR A 234 20.33 -15.69 22.19
CA TYR A 234 19.75 -16.71 21.31
C TYR A 234 20.82 -17.27 20.35
N CYS A 235 20.57 -18.47 19.84
CA CYS A 235 21.41 -19.10 18.81
C CYS A 235 20.50 -19.88 17.87
N HIS A 236 20.05 -19.23 16.79
CA HIS A 236 19.15 -19.83 15.81
C HIS A 236 19.86 -20.25 14.53
N GLU A 237 21.12 -19.92 14.39
CA GLU A 237 21.96 -20.31 13.26
C GLU A 237 23.29 -20.86 13.77
N THR A 238 23.87 -21.75 12.99
CA THR A 238 25.23 -22.24 13.17
C THR A 238 26.04 -21.93 11.94
N ASP A 239 27.33 -21.66 12.11
CA ASP A 239 28.24 -21.30 11.03
C ASP A 239 29.40 -22.29 10.89
N ASP A 240 29.82 -22.50 9.64
CA ASP A 240 31.01 -23.26 9.25
C ASP A 240 31.80 -22.38 8.28
N GLU A 241 32.76 -21.61 8.83
CA GLU A 241 33.56 -20.64 8.07
C GLU A 241 34.40 -21.30 6.96
N GLU A 242 34.88 -22.55 7.18
CA GLU A 242 35.64 -23.27 6.16
C GLU A 242 34.74 -23.64 4.96
N LEU A 243 33.56 -24.15 5.24
CA LEU A 243 32.55 -24.46 4.22
C LEU A 243 32.11 -23.21 3.49
N HIS A 244 31.84 -22.11 4.19
CA HIS A 244 31.48 -20.82 3.60
C HIS A 244 32.58 -20.29 2.66
N GLY A 245 33.83 -20.28 3.13
CA GLY A 245 34.98 -19.84 2.32
C GLY A 245 35.17 -20.68 1.07
N ARG A 246 35.05 -22.02 1.17
CA ARG A 246 35.11 -22.93 0.03
C ARG A 246 33.96 -22.67 -0.95
N MET A 247 32.73 -22.55 -0.44
CA MET A 247 31.58 -22.27 -1.29
C MET A 247 31.72 -20.94 -2.02
N ARG A 248 32.15 -19.89 -1.32
CA ARG A 248 32.39 -18.58 -1.94
C ARG A 248 33.40 -18.66 -3.06
N ALA A 249 34.52 -19.38 -2.88
CA ALA A 249 35.54 -19.52 -3.92
C ALA A 249 35.05 -20.26 -5.17
N GLU A 250 34.14 -21.24 -5.03
CA GLU A 250 33.65 -22.06 -6.13
C GLU A 250 32.38 -21.49 -6.79
N VAL A 251 31.45 -20.92 -6.00
CA VAL A 251 30.12 -20.51 -6.46
C VAL A 251 30.07 -19.05 -6.91
N TYR A 252 30.76 -18.14 -6.21
CA TYR A 252 30.74 -16.72 -6.54
C TYR A 252 31.08 -16.41 -7.99
N PRO A 253 32.16 -16.98 -8.58
CA PRO A 253 32.50 -16.72 -10.00
C PRO A 253 31.38 -17.20 -10.96
N LYS A 254 30.66 -18.28 -10.62
CA LYS A 254 29.56 -18.82 -11.42
C LYS A 254 28.36 -17.89 -11.36
N CYS A 255 27.97 -17.45 -10.15
CA CYS A 255 26.88 -16.49 -9.96
C CYS A 255 27.19 -15.14 -10.64
N TYR A 256 28.43 -14.65 -10.53
CA TYR A 256 28.86 -13.43 -11.22
C TYR A 256 28.78 -13.57 -12.75
N ALA A 257 29.16 -14.72 -13.29
CA ALA A 257 29.08 -14.99 -14.73
C ALA A 257 27.60 -15.02 -15.22
N VAL A 258 26.68 -15.59 -14.44
CA VAL A 258 25.24 -15.56 -14.74
C VAL A 258 24.70 -14.13 -14.73
N ALA A 259 25.05 -13.33 -13.71
CA ALA A 259 24.66 -11.94 -13.64
C ALA A 259 25.20 -11.12 -14.82
N LYS A 260 26.47 -11.31 -15.17
CA LYS A 260 27.16 -10.63 -16.28
C LYS A 260 26.65 -11.06 -17.67
N ALA A 261 26.01 -12.23 -17.78
CA ALA A 261 25.41 -12.67 -19.04
C ALA A 261 24.23 -11.77 -19.48
N GLY A 262 23.58 -11.06 -18.57
CA GLY A 262 22.54 -10.10 -18.86
C GLY A 262 21.35 -10.72 -19.63
N CYS A 263 20.92 -11.91 -19.23
CA CYS A 263 19.86 -12.64 -19.93
C CYS A 263 18.46 -12.19 -19.45
N ALA A 264 17.61 -11.76 -20.36
CA ALA A 264 16.25 -11.32 -20.04
C ALA A 264 15.33 -12.47 -19.59
N ASP A 265 15.61 -13.71 -19.99
CA ASP A 265 14.83 -14.89 -19.63
C ASP A 265 15.02 -15.25 -18.14
N LYS A 266 13.99 -15.04 -17.35
CA LYS A 266 13.96 -15.34 -15.91
C LYS A 266 14.17 -16.83 -15.62
N GLN A 267 13.59 -17.70 -16.42
CA GLN A 267 13.71 -19.15 -16.21
C GLN A 267 15.17 -19.60 -16.42
N TRP A 268 15.81 -19.13 -17.49
CA TRP A 268 17.21 -19.41 -17.74
C TRP A 268 18.11 -18.93 -16.60
N ARG A 269 17.87 -17.72 -16.05
CA ARG A 269 18.63 -17.21 -14.90
C ARG A 269 18.49 -18.12 -13.69
N ASN A 270 17.24 -18.46 -13.33
CA ASN A 270 16.96 -19.34 -12.20
C ASN A 270 17.60 -20.71 -12.34
N GLU A 271 17.49 -21.34 -13.51
CA GLU A 271 18.13 -22.63 -13.80
C GLU A 271 19.65 -22.54 -13.73
N SER A 272 20.23 -21.44 -14.19
CA SER A 272 21.68 -21.23 -14.15
C SER A 272 22.21 -21.02 -12.73
N PHE A 273 21.51 -20.27 -11.89
CA PHE A 273 21.83 -20.14 -10.47
C PHE A 273 21.64 -21.44 -9.72
N GLN A 274 20.54 -22.15 -9.97
CA GLN A 274 20.28 -23.45 -9.35
C GLN A 274 21.34 -24.48 -9.73
N LYS A 275 21.78 -24.49 -10.97
CA LYS A 275 22.89 -25.36 -11.40
C LYS A 275 24.18 -25.09 -10.64
N ALA A 276 24.52 -23.81 -10.40
CA ALA A 276 25.71 -23.46 -9.62
C ALA A 276 25.61 -23.94 -8.16
N PHE A 277 24.41 -23.92 -7.58
CA PHE A 277 24.10 -24.46 -6.27
C PHE A 277 24.24 -25.99 -6.24
N ASP A 278 23.56 -26.68 -7.16
CA ASP A 278 23.54 -28.13 -7.22
C ASP A 278 24.95 -28.72 -7.41
N GLU A 279 25.74 -28.13 -8.31
CA GLU A 279 27.12 -28.54 -8.53
C GLU A 279 27.98 -28.43 -7.26
N PHE A 280 27.74 -27.45 -6.40
CA PHE A 280 28.44 -27.34 -5.11
C PHE A 280 27.93 -28.36 -4.11
N VAL A 281 26.60 -28.53 -3.98
CA VAL A 281 25.99 -29.53 -3.08
C VAL A 281 26.49 -30.94 -3.38
N GLU A 282 26.75 -31.28 -4.64
CA GLU A 282 27.32 -32.57 -5.02
C GLU A 282 28.72 -32.81 -4.46
N THR A 283 29.47 -31.75 -4.13
CA THR A 283 30.81 -31.87 -3.51
C THR A 283 30.79 -32.17 -2.02
N ILE A 284 29.60 -32.03 -1.38
CA ILE A 284 29.40 -32.33 0.04
C ILE A 284 29.15 -33.83 0.20
N PRO A 285 29.77 -34.53 1.18
CA PRO A 285 29.48 -35.92 1.49
C PRO A 285 27.95 -36.15 1.69
N GLU A 286 27.45 -37.23 1.11
CA GLU A 286 26.00 -37.52 1.10
C GLU A 286 25.38 -37.57 2.51
N GLU A 287 26.16 -38.10 3.49
CA GLU A 287 25.78 -38.20 4.89
C GLU A 287 25.65 -36.85 5.62
N GLU A 288 26.29 -35.77 5.10
CA GLU A 288 26.27 -34.42 5.69
C GLU A 288 25.28 -33.49 5.01
N ARG A 289 24.75 -33.85 3.82
CA ARG A 289 23.93 -32.95 3.00
C ARG A 289 22.64 -32.52 3.69
N GLU A 290 21.97 -33.45 4.37
CA GLU A 290 20.71 -33.16 5.07
C GLU A 290 20.95 -32.24 6.28
N GLU A 291 21.97 -32.53 7.08
CA GLU A 291 22.34 -31.74 8.25
C GLU A 291 22.75 -30.30 7.87
N LYS A 292 23.51 -30.15 6.76
CA LYS A 292 24.04 -28.85 6.31
C LYS A 292 23.13 -28.12 5.33
N ALA A 293 21.98 -28.68 4.93
CA ALA A 293 21.16 -28.15 3.85
C ALA A 293 20.76 -26.67 4.03
N MET A 294 20.28 -26.31 5.22
CA MET A 294 19.90 -24.93 5.53
C MET A 294 21.08 -23.96 5.52
N MET A 295 22.21 -24.36 6.14
CA MET A 295 23.43 -23.57 6.18
C MET A 295 23.96 -23.32 4.76
N VAL A 296 24.02 -24.37 3.93
CA VAL A 296 24.47 -24.27 2.54
C VAL A 296 23.54 -23.40 1.70
N LYS A 297 22.22 -23.49 1.92
CA LYS A 297 21.26 -22.63 1.24
C LYS A 297 21.45 -21.16 1.62
N ARG A 298 21.62 -20.85 2.91
CA ARG A 298 21.87 -19.50 3.42
C ARG A 298 23.17 -18.91 2.83
N TYR A 299 24.24 -19.66 2.84
CA TYR A 299 25.51 -19.24 2.23
C TYR A 299 25.38 -19.00 0.71
N PHE A 300 24.61 -19.84 0.03
CA PHE A 300 24.34 -19.64 -1.40
C PHE A 300 23.60 -18.33 -1.66
N ASP A 301 22.54 -18.06 -0.92
CA ASP A 301 21.73 -16.85 -1.08
C ASP A 301 22.57 -15.58 -0.82
N GLU A 302 23.44 -15.60 0.20
CA GLU A 302 24.40 -14.53 0.48
C GLU A 302 25.39 -14.33 -0.66
N ILE A 303 26.01 -15.41 -1.15
CA ILE A 303 27.01 -15.37 -2.22
C ILE A 303 26.38 -14.93 -3.55
N GLN A 304 25.20 -15.42 -3.86
CA GLN A 304 24.42 -15.01 -5.05
C GLN A 304 24.09 -13.52 -4.98
N ARG A 305 23.58 -13.07 -3.83
CA ARG A 305 23.26 -11.66 -3.58
C ARG A 305 24.47 -10.77 -3.81
N ASP A 306 25.61 -11.10 -3.19
CA ASP A 306 26.84 -10.34 -3.33
C ASP A 306 27.34 -10.30 -4.80
N ALA A 307 27.34 -11.44 -5.50
CA ALA A 307 27.78 -11.53 -6.88
C ALA A 307 26.93 -10.67 -7.83
N VAL A 308 25.60 -10.70 -7.66
CA VAL A 308 24.66 -9.91 -8.48
C VAL A 308 24.83 -8.41 -8.20
N ARG A 309 24.84 -8.01 -6.92
CA ARG A 309 25.01 -6.62 -6.50
C ARG A 309 26.34 -6.05 -7.00
N ARG A 310 27.40 -6.82 -6.88
CA ARG A 310 28.73 -6.41 -7.34
C ARG A 310 28.81 -6.26 -8.85
N CYS A 311 28.15 -7.13 -9.61
CA CYS A 311 28.05 -7.00 -11.06
C CYS A 311 27.35 -5.68 -11.45
N ILE A 312 26.25 -5.34 -10.81
CA ILE A 312 25.52 -4.09 -11.07
C ILE A 312 26.39 -2.87 -10.74
N LEU A 313 27.08 -2.86 -9.60
CA LEU A 313 27.92 -1.74 -9.16
C LEU A 313 29.19 -1.55 -10.00
N ASP A 314 29.82 -2.62 -10.46
CA ASP A 314 31.09 -2.57 -11.16
C ASP A 314 30.93 -2.44 -12.68
N GLU A 315 29.94 -3.13 -13.27
CA GLU A 315 29.73 -3.17 -14.73
C GLU A 315 28.61 -2.22 -15.20
N GLY A 316 27.74 -1.75 -14.28
CA GLY A 316 26.53 -0.98 -14.63
C GLY A 316 25.52 -1.81 -15.43
N LEU A 317 25.60 -3.13 -15.35
CA LEU A 317 24.77 -4.09 -16.09
C LEU A 317 23.85 -4.82 -15.14
N ARG A 318 22.55 -4.83 -15.46
CA ARG A 318 21.49 -5.50 -14.69
C ARG A 318 21.33 -6.96 -15.12
N LEU A 319 20.62 -7.73 -14.30
CA LEU A 319 20.38 -9.16 -14.53
C LEU A 319 19.79 -9.50 -15.90
N ASP A 320 18.97 -8.62 -16.45
CA ASP A 320 18.31 -8.77 -17.75
C ASP A 320 19.05 -8.06 -18.91
N GLY A 321 20.24 -7.54 -18.66
CA GLY A 321 21.06 -6.87 -19.66
C GLY A 321 20.80 -5.38 -19.83
N ARG A 322 19.80 -4.83 -19.14
CA ARG A 322 19.53 -3.38 -19.15
C ARG A 322 20.59 -2.60 -18.37
N LYS A 323 20.73 -1.32 -18.70
CA LYS A 323 21.42 -0.33 -17.86
C LYS A 323 20.54 0.13 -16.72
N THR A 324 21.11 0.82 -15.75
CA THR A 324 20.43 1.24 -14.52
C THR A 324 19.21 2.14 -14.77
N THR A 325 19.20 2.96 -15.82
CA THR A 325 18.10 3.88 -16.17
C THR A 325 17.12 3.35 -17.20
N GLU A 326 17.41 2.18 -17.81
CA GLU A 326 16.57 1.62 -18.87
C GLU A 326 15.32 0.96 -18.30
N ILE A 327 14.20 1.16 -19.00
CA ILE A 327 12.89 0.59 -18.70
C ILE A 327 12.63 -0.57 -19.66
N SER A 328 12.01 -1.63 -19.16
CA SER A 328 11.57 -2.79 -19.97
C SER A 328 10.65 -2.35 -21.11
N PRO A 329 10.62 -3.08 -22.22
CA PRO A 329 9.66 -2.81 -23.30
C PRO A 329 8.22 -2.76 -22.79
N ILE A 330 7.47 -1.74 -23.22
CA ILE A 330 6.09 -1.52 -22.80
C ILE A 330 5.15 -1.71 -23.96
N THR A 331 4.03 -2.41 -23.71
CA THR A 331 2.90 -2.56 -24.64
C THR A 331 1.61 -2.14 -23.96
N CYS A 332 0.81 -1.32 -24.63
CA CYS A 332 -0.45 -0.77 -24.15
C CYS A 332 -1.58 -1.16 -25.12
N TRP A 333 -2.58 -1.91 -24.62
CA TRP A 333 -3.76 -2.32 -25.39
C TRP A 333 -5.04 -1.85 -24.71
N PRO A 334 -5.53 -0.63 -25.01
CA PRO A 334 -6.86 -0.18 -24.57
C PRO A 334 -7.97 -0.90 -25.35
N ASP A 335 -9.21 -0.84 -24.82
CA ASP A 335 -10.40 -1.47 -25.42
C ASP A 335 -10.23 -2.97 -25.70
N TYR A 336 -9.62 -3.66 -24.74
CA TYR A 336 -9.24 -5.07 -24.93
C TYR A 336 -10.40 -6.04 -24.81
N LEU A 337 -11.31 -5.79 -23.85
CA LEU A 337 -12.48 -6.65 -23.59
C LEU A 337 -13.77 -6.00 -24.09
N PRO A 338 -14.66 -6.76 -24.77
CA PRO A 338 -15.91 -6.21 -25.31
C PRO A 338 -16.98 -5.97 -24.24
N GLY A 339 -17.00 -6.70 -23.15
CA GLY A 339 -18.05 -6.66 -22.13
C GLY A 339 -17.94 -5.55 -21.10
N PRO A 340 -16.76 -5.25 -20.51
CA PRO A 340 -16.59 -4.16 -19.54
C PRO A 340 -16.85 -2.78 -20.16
N HIS A 341 -17.19 -1.81 -19.30
CA HIS A 341 -17.40 -0.42 -19.72
C HIS A 341 -16.11 0.24 -20.25
N GLY A 342 -14.96 -0.11 -19.66
CA GLY A 342 -13.63 0.15 -20.17
C GLY A 342 -12.70 -0.98 -19.80
N SER A 343 -11.64 -1.20 -20.58
CA SER A 343 -10.64 -2.22 -20.30
C SER A 343 -9.32 -1.91 -20.97
N ALA A 344 -8.23 -2.36 -20.35
CA ALA A 344 -6.91 -2.26 -20.93
C ALA A 344 -5.98 -3.35 -20.43
N VAL A 345 -5.03 -3.76 -21.27
CA VAL A 345 -3.88 -4.56 -20.89
C VAL A 345 -2.64 -3.69 -20.97
N PHE A 346 -1.88 -3.68 -19.89
CA PHE A 346 -0.57 -3.04 -19.82
C PHE A 346 0.49 -4.11 -19.55
N THR A 347 1.50 -4.14 -20.41
CA THR A 347 2.63 -5.06 -20.27
C THR A 347 3.92 -4.28 -20.18
N ARG A 348 4.77 -4.61 -19.22
CA ARG A 348 6.12 -4.06 -19.05
C ARG A 348 7.08 -5.20 -18.79
N GLY A 349 7.90 -5.55 -19.80
CA GLY A 349 8.72 -6.75 -19.76
C GLY A 349 7.90 -7.99 -19.44
N GLU A 350 8.24 -8.70 -18.37
CA GLU A 350 7.55 -9.91 -17.87
C GLU A 350 6.49 -9.57 -16.79
N THR A 351 5.91 -8.37 -16.80
CA THR A 351 4.81 -7.99 -15.89
C THR A 351 3.61 -7.49 -16.69
N GLN A 352 2.46 -8.13 -16.52
CA GLN A 352 1.25 -7.83 -17.27
C GLN A 352 0.04 -7.70 -16.35
N ALA A 353 -0.72 -6.61 -16.51
CA ALA A 353 -1.97 -6.34 -15.80
C ALA A 353 -3.11 -6.13 -16.78
N LEU A 354 -4.23 -6.80 -16.56
CA LEU A 354 -5.51 -6.57 -17.23
C LEU A 354 -6.41 -5.80 -16.27
N ALA A 355 -6.74 -4.56 -16.61
CA ALA A 355 -7.69 -3.76 -15.85
C ALA A 355 -9.03 -3.64 -16.55
N THR A 356 -10.10 -3.70 -15.78
CA THR A 356 -11.47 -3.43 -16.22
C THR A 356 -12.07 -2.29 -15.42
N CYS A 357 -12.88 -1.45 -16.08
CA CYS A 357 -13.63 -0.37 -15.46
C CYS A 357 -15.12 -0.63 -15.57
N THR A 358 -15.83 -0.50 -14.45
CA THR A 358 -17.30 -0.54 -14.39
C THR A 358 -17.81 0.78 -13.84
N LEU A 359 -18.78 1.38 -14.52
CA LEU A 359 -19.47 2.59 -14.12
C LEU A 359 -20.83 2.20 -13.55
N GLY A 360 -21.05 2.48 -12.29
CA GLY A 360 -22.28 2.19 -11.56
C GLY A 360 -23.03 3.45 -11.16
N THR A 361 -24.13 3.24 -10.47
CA THR A 361 -24.98 4.31 -9.90
C THR A 361 -24.57 4.60 -8.46
N LYS A 362 -25.24 5.55 -7.83
CA LYS A 362 -25.11 5.83 -6.39
C LYS A 362 -25.43 4.60 -5.51
N LEU A 363 -26.29 3.70 -5.97
CA LEU A 363 -26.63 2.46 -5.25
C LEU A 363 -25.47 1.46 -5.15
N ASP A 364 -24.46 1.63 -6.02
CA ASP A 364 -23.25 0.80 -6.09
C ASP A 364 -22.12 1.34 -5.21
N GLU A 365 -22.32 2.46 -4.52
CA GLU A 365 -21.34 3.02 -3.58
C GLU A 365 -21.03 2.01 -2.46
N LYS A 366 -19.74 1.87 -2.13
CA LYS A 366 -19.33 1.03 -0.99
C LYS A 366 -19.63 1.76 0.30
N LEU A 367 -20.54 1.21 1.11
CA LEU A 367 -20.74 1.68 2.48
C LEU A 367 -19.55 1.28 3.35
N VAL A 368 -18.90 2.27 3.94
CA VAL A 368 -17.83 2.08 4.93
C VAL A 368 -18.42 2.33 6.31
N ASP A 369 -18.33 1.35 7.21
CA ASP A 369 -18.74 1.45 8.63
C ASP A 369 -17.60 0.92 9.50
N ASP A 370 -16.51 1.71 9.55
CA ASP A 370 -15.36 1.44 10.41
C ASP A 370 -15.52 2.11 11.78
N VAL A 371 -14.61 1.84 12.70
CA VAL A 371 -14.71 2.35 14.09
C VAL A 371 -14.69 3.87 14.13
N LEU A 372 -13.79 4.50 13.39
CA LEU A 372 -13.59 5.96 13.39
C LEU A 372 -14.17 6.67 12.16
N TYR A 373 -14.52 5.92 11.12
CA TYR A 373 -15.04 6.49 9.89
C TYR A 373 -16.34 5.84 9.45
N ARG A 374 -17.31 6.66 9.05
CA ARG A 374 -18.52 6.24 8.37
C ARG A 374 -18.72 7.09 7.13
N GLY A 375 -19.01 6.46 6.02
CA GLY A 375 -19.23 7.16 4.77
C GLY A 375 -19.45 6.21 3.61
N ASN A 376 -19.44 6.77 2.42
CA ASN A 376 -19.55 6.04 1.17
C ASN A 376 -18.30 6.29 0.32
N GLU A 377 -17.86 5.26 -0.37
CA GLU A 377 -16.79 5.35 -1.35
C GLU A 377 -17.35 5.19 -2.76
N ARG A 378 -17.04 6.15 -3.65
CA ARG A 378 -17.48 6.19 -5.05
C ARG A 378 -16.43 5.69 -6.03
N PHE A 379 -15.17 5.63 -5.63
CA PHE A 379 -14.08 5.08 -6.43
C PHE A 379 -13.51 3.86 -5.72
N LEU A 380 -13.58 2.72 -6.38
CA LEU A 380 -13.16 1.42 -5.87
C LEU A 380 -12.07 0.84 -6.78
N LEU A 381 -11.02 0.27 -6.20
CA LEU A 381 -10.01 -0.46 -6.94
C LEU A 381 -9.71 -1.77 -6.24
N HIS A 382 -9.89 -2.87 -6.97
CA HIS A 382 -9.58 -4.22 -6.51
C HIS A 382 -8.44 -4.81 -7.32
N TYR A 383 -7.50 -5.42 -6.63
CA TYR A 383 -6.30 -6.01 -7.20
C TYR A 383 -6.29 -7.51 -6.89
N ASN A 384 -6.09 -8.32 -7.90
CA ASN A 384 -6.05 -9.78 -7.81
C ASN A 384 -4.69 -10.31 -8.28
N PHE A 385 -4.09 -11.19 -7.47
CA PHE A 385 -2.79 -11.78 -7.74
C PHE A 385 -2.88 -13.33 -7.70
N PRO A 386 -3.34 -13.97 -8.79
CA PRO A 386 -3.47 -15.42 -8.85
C PRO A 386 -2.11 -16.10 -8.97
N GLY A 387 -2.00 -17.36 -8.50
CA GLY A 387 -0.74 -18.12 -8.51
C GLY A 387 -0.14 -18.29 -9.91
N PHE A 388 -0.97 -18.38 -10.95
CA PHE A 388 -0.46 -18.51 -12.33
C PHE A 388 0.36 -17.31 -12.81
N SER A 389 0.18 -16.11 -12.20
CA SER A 389 0.95 -14.92 -12.56
C SER A 389 2.46 -15.05 -12.26
N THR A 390 2.83 -15.97 -11.39
CA THR A 390 4.21 -16.35 -11.06
C THR A 390 4.54 -17.78 -11.43
N GLY A 391 3.64 -18.48 -12.12
CA GLY A 391 3.81 -19.89 -12.48
C GLY A 391 3.58 -20.88 -11.33
N GLU A 392 2.98 -20.43 -10.21
CA GLU A 392 2.73 -21.27 -9.05
C GLU A 392 1.42 -22.06 -9.18
N ALA A 393 1.46 -23.37 -8.96
CA ALA A 393 0.28 -24.23 -8.86
C ALA A 393 -0.39 -24.07 -7.48
N LYS A 394 -0.97 -22.89 -7.21
CA LYS A 394 -1.55 -22.51 -5.94
C LYS A 394 -3.02 -22.13 -6.07
N ALA A 395 -3.87 -22.77 -5.27
CA ALA A 395 -5.29 -22.40 -5.22
C ALA A 395 -5.49 -21.06 -4.47
N GLY A 396 -6.38 -20.22 -4.98
CA GLY A 396 -6.80 -19.00 -4.30
C GLY A 396 -7.51 -19.33 -2.98
N ARG A 397 -7.04 -18.74 -1.87
CA ARG A 397 -7.59 -18.93 -0.51
C ARG A 397 -8.28 -17.67 0.05
N GLY A 398 -8.76 -16.78 -0.82
CA GLY A 398 -9.31 -15.49 -0.47
C GLY A 398 -8.30 -14.35 -0.68
N ILE A 399 -8.72 -13.15 -0.34
CA ILE A 399 -7.91 -11.93 -0.55
C ILE A 399 -6.78 -11.88 0.49
N SER A 400 -5.55 -11.74 0.04
CA SER A 400 -4.36 -11.65 0.89
C SER A 400 -4.12 -10.20 1.36
N ARG A 401 -3.36 -10.05 2.47
CA ARG A 401 -2.90 -8.73 2.93
C ARG A 401 -2.08 -7.98 1.86
N ARG A 402 -1.36 -8.72 1.01
CA ARG A 402 -0.58 -8.16 -0.11
C ARG A 402 -1.50 -7.57 -1.17
N GLU A 403 -2.58 -8.27 -1.54
CA GLU A 403 -3.55 -7.78 -2.52
C GLU A 403 -4.24 -6.50 -2.05
N ILE A 404 -4.62 -6.41 -0.76
CA ILE A 404 -5.18 -5.20 -0.16
C ILE A 404 -4.17 -4.04 -0.24
N GLY A 405 -2.91 -4.27 0.10
CA GLY A 405 -1.87 -3.23 0.07
C GLY A 405 -1.57 -2.72 -1.34
N HIS A 406 -1.42 -3.62 -2.32
CA HIS A 406 -1.17 -3.25 -3.72
C HIS A 406 -2.37 -2.54 -4.35
N GLY A 407 -3.58 -3.02 -4.04
CA GLY A 407 -4.83 -2.36 -4.47
C GLY A 407 -4.95 -0.95 -3.90
N ASN A 408 -4.64 -0.77 -2.61
CA ASN A 408 -4.69 0.54 -1.96
C ASN A 408 -3.69 1.54 -2.56
N LEU A 409 -2.47 1.12 -2.89
CA LEU A 409 -1.49 1.98 -3.54
C LEU A 409 -1.99 2.46 -4.91
N ALA A 410 -2.54 1.55 -5.74
CA ALA A 410 -3.11 1.91 -7.03
C ALA A 410 -4.37 2.78 -6.89
N HIS A 411 -5.21 2.52 -5.89
CA HIS A 411 -6.37 3.34 -5.56
C HIS A 411 -5.95 4.79 -5.23
N ARG A 412 -4.99 4.98 -4.32
CA ARG A 412 -4.43 6.29 -3.95
C ARG A 412 -3.84 7.02 -5.15
N ALA A 413 -3.15 6.30 -6.04
CA ALA A 413 -2.53 6.87 -7.23
C ALA A 413 -3.54 7.50 -8.19
N LEU A 414 -4.74 6.91 -8.33
CA LEU A 414 -5.74 7.28 -9.33
C LEU A 414 -6.87 8.15 -8.77
N LYS A 415 -7.27 7.97 -7.51
CA LYS A 415 -8.50 8.55 -6.96
C LYS A 415 -8.56 10.07 -7.05
N ARG A 416 -7.43 10.76 -6.84
CA ARG A 416 -7.36 12.24 -6.89
C ARG A 416 -7.49 12.82 -8.29
N MET A 417 -7.29 11.98 -9.31
CA MET A 417 -7.48 12.33 -10.73
C MET A 417 -8.90 12.02 -11.25
N ILE A 418 -9.76 11.41 -10.44
CA ILE A 418 -11.17 11.23 -10.76
C ILE A 418 -11.88 12.58 -10.55
N PRO A 419 -12.69 13.07 -11.53
CA PRO A 419 -13.44 14.30 -11.36
C PRO A 419 -14.50 14.19 -10.26
N GLU A 420 -14.63 15.23 -9.45
CA GLU A 420 -15.61 15.26 -8.35
C GLU A 420 -17.06 15.29 -8.84
N ASP A 421 -17.28 15.88 -10.01
CA ASP A 421 -18.59 16.00 -10.68
C ASP A 421 -18.96 14.78 -11.52
N LEU A 422 -18.14 13.72 -11.54
CA LEU A 422 -18.45 12.48 -12.23
C LEU A 422 -19.70 11.84 -11.60
N PRO A 423 -20.79 11.59 -12.35
CA PRO A 423 -22.05 11.09 -11.77
C PRO A 423 -22.02 9.60 -11.42
N TYR A 424 -20.94 8.90 -11.75
CA TYR A 424 -20.83 7.46 -11.57
C TYR A 424 -20.06 7.06 -10.32
N THR A 425 -20.46 5.94 -9.75
CA THR A 425 -19.60 5.11 -8.91
C THR A 425 -18.69 4.32 -9.84
N VAL A 426 -17.38 4.38 -9.60
CA VAL A 426 -16.38 3.77 -10.49
C VAL A 426 -15.71 2.60 -9.78
N ARG A 427 -15.68 1.44 -10.44
CA ARG A 427 -14.95 0.29 -9.94
C ARG A 427 -13.92 -0.18 -10.96
N ILE A 428 -12.64 -0.20 -10.56
CA ILE A 428 -11.55 -0.84 -11.29
C ILE A 428 -11.29 -2.22 -10.68
N VAL A 429 -11.12 -3.21 -11.54
CA VAL A 429 -10.59 -4.52 -11.16
C VAL A 429 -9.34 -4.77 -11.99
N SER A 430 -8.23 -5.03 -11.32
CA SER A 430 -6.96 -5.36 -11.97
C SER A 430 -6.57 -6.79 -11.66
N ASP A 431 -6.50 -7.61 -12.69
CA ASP A 431 -6.02 -8.99 -12.62
C ASP A 431 -4.58 -9.05 -13.15
N ILE A 432 -3.67 -9.53 -12.32
CA ILE A 432 -2.26 -9.70 -12.71
C ILE A 432 -2.13 -11.01 -13.46
N LEU A 433 -1.72 -10.91 -14.72
CA LEU A 433 -1.59 -12.07 -15.60
C LEU A 433 -0.17 -12.64 -15.59
N GLU A 434 0.83 -11.77 -15.38
CA GLU A 434 2.24 -12.12 -15.31
C GLU A 434 2.96 -11.15 -14.37
N SER A 435 3.95 -11.61 -13.59
CA SER A 435 4.65 -10.76 -12.62
C SER A 435 6.12 -11.10 -12.45
N ASN A 436 6.97 -10.14 -12.82
CA ASN A 436 8.40 -10.09 -12.50
C ASN A 436 8.84 -8.66 -12.20
N GLY A 437 8.36 -8.10 -11.09
CA GLY A 437 8.63 -6.73 -10.64
C GLY A 437 7.40 -5.83 -10.73
N SER A 438 7.13 -5.14 -9.65
CA SER A 438 6.09 -4.10 -9.42
C SER A 438 4.79 -4.22 -10.23
N SER A 439 4.03 -5.26 -9.94
CA SER A 439 2.68 -5.47 -10.50
C SER A 439 1.68 -4.37 -10.08
N SER A 440 1.88 -3.71 -8.93
CA SER A 440 1.07 -2.57 -8.51
C SER A 440 1.23 -1.36 -9.44
N MET A 441 2.43 -1.11 -9.94
CA MET A 441 2.67 -0.03 -10.92
C MET A 441 2.08 -0.36 -12.29
N ALA A 442 2.11 -1.64 -12.70
CA ALA A 442 1.37 -2.09 -13.88
C ALA A 442 -0.15 -1.89 -13.72
N THR A 443 -0.68 -2.13 -12.51
CA THR A 443 -2.10 -1.86 -12.18
C THR A 443 -2.44 -0.38 -12.29
N VAL A 444 -1.58 0.53 -11.84
CA VAL A 444 -1.80 1.98 -11.99
C VAL A 444 -1.92 2.36 -13.47
N CYS A 445 -1.00 1.87 -14.30
CA CYS A 445 -0.99 2.16 -15.74
C CYS A 445 -2.20 1.55 -16.46
N ALA A 446 -2.49 0.27 -16.22
CA ALA A 446 -3.65 -0.41 -16.80
C ALA A 446 -4.98 0.21 -16.35
N GLY A 447 -5.10 0.56 -15.06
CA GLY A 447 -6.26 1.21 -14.48
C GLY A 447 -6.50 2.60 -15.06
N CYS A 448 -5.44 3.40 -15.25
CA CYS A 448 -5.53 4.69 -15.94
C CYS A 448 -6.09 4.53 -17.36
N MET A 449 -5.55 3.59 -18.14
CA MET A 449 -6.03 3.32 -19.49
C MET A 449 -7.47 2.82 -19.52
N ALA A 450 -7.86 1.95 -18.58
CA ALA A 450 -9.23 1.43 -18.48
C ALA A 450 -10.24 2.53 -18.12
N LEU A 451 -9.86 3.50 -17.28
CA LEU A 451 -10.67 4.70 -17.00
C LEU A 451 -10.87 5.55 -18.24
N LEU A 452 -9.81 5.82 -19.00
CA LEU A 452 -9.87 6.58 -20.25
C LEU A 452 -10.71 5.84 -21.30
N ASP A 453 -10.57 4.51 -21.41
CA ASP A 453 -11.38 3.68 -22.31
C ASP A 453 -12.86 3.64 -21.91
N ALA A 454 -13.17 3.73 -20.62
CA ALA A 454 -14.53 3.86 -20.13
C ALA A 454 -15.16 5.23 -20.38
N GLY A 455 -14.42 6.20 -20.89
CA GLY A 455 -14.90 7.58 -21.12
C GLY A 455 -14.85 8.47 -19.87
N VAL A 456 -14.18 8.03 -18.80
CA VAL A 456 -13.96 8.86 -17.60
C VAL A 456 -13.00 9.99 -17.95
N LYS A 457 -13.48 11.22 -17.83
CA LYS A 457 -12.69 12.44 -18.11
C LYS A 457 -11.78 12.75 -16.92
N MET A 458 -10.79 11.88 -16.70
CA MET A 458 -9.79 12.12 -15.65
C MET A 458 -9.20 13.52 -15.75
N LYS A 459 -8.84 14.12 -14.59
CA LYS A 459 -8.16 15.43 -14.57
C LYS A 459 -6.88 15.38 -15.41
N LYS A 460 -6.09 14.32 -15.24
CA LYS A 460 -4.87 14.01 -16.02
C LYS A 460 -4.60 12.50 -16.00
N PRO A 461 -3.92 11.96 -17.01
CA PRO A 461 -3.46 10.56 -16.98
C PRO A 461 -2.35 10.37 -15.96
N VAL A 462 -2.30 9.16 -15.38
CA VAL A 462 -1.35 8.75 -14.33
C VAL A 462 -0.55 7.55 -14.81
N ALA A 463 0.74 7.55 -14.52
CA ALA A 463 1.61 6.38 -14.63
C ALA A 463 2.35 6.12 -13.32
N GLY A 464 2.89 4.92 -13.18
CA GLY A 464 3.68 4.53 -12.02
C GLY A 464 4.93 3.76 -12.44
N ILE A 465 5.99 3.92 -11.65
CA ILE A 465 7.27 3.24 -11.83
C ILE A 465 7.81 2.79 -10.46
N ALA A 466 8.51 1.66 -10.44
CA ALA A 466 9.24 1.17 -9.28
C ALA A 466 10.73 1.37 -9.49
N MET A 467 11.35 2.04 -8.54
CA MET A 467 12.78 2.29 -8.46
C MET A 467 13.41 1.34 -7.45
N GLY A 468 14.65 0.96 -7.69
CA GLY A 468 15.46 0.21 -6.75
C GLY A 468 16.77 0.89 -6.47
N LEU A 469 17.49 0.32 -5.51
CA LEU A 469 18.81 0.78 -5.13
C LEU A 469 19.70 -0.40 -4.80
N ILE A 470 20.92 -0.35 -5.28
CA ILE A 470 22.03 -1.20 -4.85
C ILE A 470 23.12 -0.31 -4.30
N THR A 471 23.62 -0.59 -3.11
CA THR A 471 24.74 0.13 -2.48
C THR A 471 25.87 -0.83 -2.11
N ASP A 472 27.07 -0.31 -1.92
CA ASP A 472 28.14 -1.03 -1.24
C ASP A 472 28.19 -0.69 0.27
N GLU A 473 29.07 -1.33 1.00
CA GLU A 473 29.29 -1.00 2.41
C GLU A 473 29.68 0.47 2.57
N GLY A 474 28.94 1.20 3.38
CA GLY A 474 29.13 2.62 3.63
C GLY A 474 28.56 3.57 2.56
N ASN A 475 27.78 3.07 1.62
CA ASN A 475 27.10 3.88 0.57
C ASN A 475 28.05 4.69 -0.33
N VAL A 476 29.30 4.25 -0.48
CA VAL A 476 30.30 4.94 -1.32
C VAL A 476 30.01 4.75 -2.81
N LYS A 477 29.68 3.52 -3.21
CA LYS A 477 29.15 3.22 -4.55
C LYS A 477 27.66 2.90 -4.43
N HIS A 478 26.87 3.45 -5.33
CA HIS A 478 25.46 3.13 -5.42
C HIS A 478 24.96 3.15 -6.87
N ALA A 479 23.92 2.42 -7.13
CA ALA A 479 23.21 2.39 -8.40
C ALA A 479 21.70 2.47 -8.16
N VAL A 480 21.08 3.55 -8.64
CA VAL A 480 19.62 3.69 -8.66
C VAL A 480 19.08 3.01 -9.92
N LEU A 481 18.15 2.09 -9.77
CA LEU A 481 17.60 1.27 -10.84
C LEU A 481 16.18 1.73 -11.18
N SER A 482 15.92 2.02 -12.47
CA SER A 482 14.58 2.28 -12.97
C SER A 482 13.87 0.97 -13.35
N ASP A 483 12.59 0.83 -13.04
CA ASP A 483 11.79 -0.34 -13.40
C ASP A 483 12.44 -1.66 -12.95
N ILE A 484 12.48 -1.86 -11.63
CA ILE A 484 13.14 -3.01 -11.01
C ILE A 484 12.42 -4.33 -11.29
N LEU A 485 13.23 -5.38 -11.46
CA LEU A 485 12.76 -6.77 -11.48
C LEU A 485 12.44 -7.27 -10.07
N GLY A 486 11.66 -8.35 -9.97
CA GLY A 486 11.41 -9.02 -8.70
C GLY A 486 12.70 -9.50 -8.01
N ASP A 487 13.65 -10.01 -8.77
CA ASP A 487 14.97 -10.43 -8.28
C ASP A 487 15.76 -9.23 -7.72
N GLU A 488 15.71 -8.07 -8.38
CA GLU A 488 16.37 -6.84 -7.94
C GLU A 488 15.72 -6.20 -6.72
N ASP A 489 14.39 -6.32 -6.57
CA ASP A 489 13.70 -5.95 -5.33
C ASP A 489 14.17 -6.81 -4.16
N HIS A 490 14.28 -8.13 -4.36
CA HIS A 490 14.71 -9.05 -3.32
C HIS A 490 16.17 -8.83 -2.89
N LEU A 491 17.07 -8.59 -3.87
CA LEU A 491 18.50 -8.42 -3.65
C LEU A 491 18.91 -6.97 -3.29
N GLY A 492 18.02 -6.01 -3.52
CA GLY A 492 18.28 -4.58 -3.38
C GLY A 492 18.06 -4.02 -1.97
N ASP A 493 18.43 -2.75 -1.82
CA ASP A 493 18.39 -1.99 -0.57
C ASP A 493 17.18 -1.06 -0.47
N MET A 494 16.44 -0.87 -1.56
CA MET A 494 15.25 -0.02 -1.62
C MET A 494 14.27 -0.55 -2.67
N ASP A 495 12.97 -0.53 -2.34
CA ASP A 495 11.84 -0.59 -3.27
C ASP A 495 11.07 0.72 -3.17
N PHE A 496 11.13 1.55 -4.21
CA PHE A 496 10.53 2.87 -4.20
C PHE A 496 9.56 3.04 -5.37
N LYS A 497 8.28 3.00 -5.09
CA LYS A 497 7.20 3.17 -6.06
C LYS A 497 6.75 4.63 -6.08
N VAL A 498 6.75 5.23 -7.26
CA VAL A 498 6.33 6.62 -7.48
C VAL A 498 5.30 6.65 -8.60
N THR A 499 4.14 7.22 -8.30
CA THR A 499 3.06 7.43 -9.27
C THR A 499 2.80 8.92 -9.47
N GLY A 500 2.30 9.29 -10.64
CA GLY A 500 1.93 10.68 -10.85
C GLY A 500 1.56 10.98 -12.30
N THR A 501 1.20 12.24 -12.49
CA THR A 501 0.93 12.85 -13.79
C THR A 501 2.22 13.42 -14.39
N ALA A 502 2.11 14.17 -15.48
CA ALA A 502 3.25 14.90 -16.03
C ALA A 502 3.73 16.03 -15.08
N ASP A 503 2.84 16.56 -14.24
CA ASP A 503 3.10 17.76 -13.44
C ASP A 503 3.58 17.45 -12.02
N GLY A 504 3.18 16.31 -11.43
CA GLY A 504 3.58 15.96 -10.06
C GLY A 504 3.22 14.55 -9.62
N ILE A 505 3.58 14.25 -8.39
CA ILE A 505 3.39 12.94 -7.75
C ILE A 505 1.97 12.85 -7.20
N THR A 506 1.31 11.70 -7.37
CA THR A 506 -0.04 11.43 -6.83
C THR A 506 -0.05 10.43 -5.69
N ALA A 507 0.87 9.46 -5.69
CA ALA A 507 1.08 8.54 -4.57
C ALA A 507 2.51 7.99 -4.58
N THR A 508 2.95 7.55 -3.41
CA THR A 508 4.26 6.93 -3.25
C THR A 508 4.23 5.84 -2.20
N GLN A 509 5.13 4.85 -2.37
CA GLN A 509 5.42 3.83 -1.38
C GLN A 509 6.89 3.48 -1.45
N MET A 510 7.60 3.57 -0.31
CA MET A 510 9.02 3.27 -0.21
C MET A 510 9.29 2.33 0.96
N ASP A 511 10.12 1.33 0.72
CA ASP A 511 10.70 0.44 1.70
C ASP A 511 12.22 0.48 1.58
N ILE A 512 12.91 0.78 2.68
CA ILE A 512 14.36 0.77 2.79
C ILE A 512 14.78 -0.45 3.59
N LYS A 513 15.77 -1.18 3.08
CA LYS A 513 16.24 -2.47 3.62
C LYS A 513 17.71 -2.41 4.07
N CYS A 514 18.30 -1.22 4.11
CA CYS A 514 19.68 -1.00 4.52
C CYS A 514 19.76 0.03 5.67
N ASP A 515 20.91 0.05 6.35
CA ASP A 515 21.20 0.97 7.46
C ASP A 515 21.54 2.36 6.92
N GLY A 516 20.51 3.13 6.63
CA GLY A 516 20.67 4.52 6.25
C GLY A 516 20.80 4.78 4.76
N LEU A 517 20.08 5.78 4.33
CA LEU A 517 20.10 6.27 2.97
C LEU A 517 20.23 7.79 2.97
N PRO A 518 21.33 8.35 2.42
CA PRO A 518 21.47 9.78 2.27
C PRO A 518 20.31 10.39 1.45
N TYR A 519 19.87 11.59 1.84
CA TYR A 519 18.79 12.29 1.11
C TYR A 519 19.13 12.56 -0.35
N GLU A 520 20.41 12.73 -0.68
CA GLU A 520 20.90 12.92 -2.05
C GLU A 520 20.59 11.73 -2.96
N ILE A 521 20.63 10.51 -2.41
CA ILE A 521 20.26 9.29 -3.15
C ILE A 521 18.73 9.23 -3.35
N LEU A 522 17.95 9.62 -2.35
CA LEU A 522 16.49 9.73 -2.49
C LEU A 522 16.10 10.78 -3.55
N GLU A 523 16.77 11.93 -3.56
CA GLU A 523 16.58 12.96 -4.57
C GLU A 523 16.93 12.45 -5.98
N GLN A 524 18.04 11.71 -6.11
CA GLN A 524 18.40 11.07 -7.38
C GLN A 524 17.34 10.07 -7.83
N ALA A 525 16.85 9.21 -6.91
CA ALA A 525 15.82 8.22 -7.21
C ALA A 525 14.52 8.89 -7.67
N LEU A 526 14.10 9.97 -7.04
CA LEU A 526 12.91 10.73 -7.43
C LEU A 526 13.04 11.39 -8.81
N ARG A 527 14.21 12.00 -9.11
CA ARG A 527 14.47 12.58 -10.44
C ARG A 527 14.42 11.51 -11.53
N GLN A 528 15.09 10.38 -11.29
CA GLN A 528 15.10 9.26 -12.22
C GLN A 528 13.70 8.62 -12.36
N ALA A 529 12.92 8.54 -11.28
CA ALA A 529 11.52 8.11 -11.30
C ALA A 529 10.65 9.06 -12.15
N LYS A 530 10.88 10.37 -12.07
CA LYS A 530 10.18 11.37 -12.91
C LYS A 530 10.42 11.13 -14.39
N GLU A 531 11.67 10.92 -14.80
CA GLU A 531 12.03 10.62 -16.19
C GLU A 531 11.33 9.34 -16.68
N GLY A 532 11.37 8.27 -15.85
CA GLY A 532 10.70 7.02 -16.15
C GLY A 532 9.18 7.15 -16.24
N ARG A 533 8.57 7.88 -15.30
CA ARG A 533 7.13 8.17 -15.29
C ARG A 533 6.69 8.91 -16.55
N LEU A 534 7.44 9.93 -16.96
CA LEU A 534 7.17 10.69 -18.19
C LEU A 534 7.30 9.83 -19.44
N HIS A 535 8.28 8.92 -19.48
CA HIS A 535 8.42 7.96 -20.57
C HIS A 535 7.20 7.03 -20.66
N ILE A 536 6.75 6.47 -19.53
CA ILE A 536 5.57 5.59 -19.49
C ILE A 536 4.30 6.35 -19.88
N LEU A 537 4.09 7.58 -19.38
CA LEU A 537 2.97 8.44 -19.74
C LEU A 537 2.92 8.72 -21.25
N LYS A 538 4.08 8.95 -21.87
CA LYS A 538 4.15 9.13 -23.32
C LYS A 538 3.58 7.93 -24.06
N LEU A 539 3.97 6.71 -23.70
CA LEU A 539 3.50 5.47 -24.33
C LEU A 539 1.99 5.23 -24.08
N ILE A 540 1.51 5.52 -22.87
CA ILE A 540 0.06 5.49 -22.58
C ILE A 540 -0.70 6.49 -23.47
N ASN A 541 -0.21 7.73 -23.58
CA ASN A 541 -0.85 8.75 -24.40
C ASN A 541 -0.77 8.45 -25.92
N GLU A 542 0.24 7.74 -26.39
CA GLU A 542 0.31 7.24 -27.76
C GLU A 542 -0.76 6.16 -28.02
N ALA A 543 -1.03 5.29 -27.04
CA ALA A 543 -2.03 4.23 -27.16
C ALA A 543 -3.47 4.73 -26.95
N ILE A 544 -3.68 5.67 -26.03
CA ILE A 544 -4.98 6.29 -25.73
C ILE A 544 -4.79 7.78 -25.43
N PRO A 545 -4.84 8.64 -26.47
CA PRO A 545 -4.49 10.07 -26.35
C PRO A 545 -5.51 10.91 -25.60
N ALA A 546 -6.75 10.43 -25.48
CA ALA A 546 -7.84 11.11 -24.79
C ALA A 546 -8.85 10.10 -24.24
N PRO A 547 -9.66 10.47 -23.25
CA PRO A 547 -10.82 9.68 -22.86
C PRO A 547 -11.74 9.44 -24.06
N ARG A 548 -12.39 8.29 -24.12
CA ARG A 548 -13.42 8.02 -25.13
C ARG A 548 -14.47 9.14 -25.11
N GLU A 549 -14.85 9.65 -26.28
CA GLU A 549 -15.78 10.79 -26.39
C GLU A 549 -17.18 10.47 -25.86
N ASP A 550 -17.66 9.25 -26.12
CA ASP A 550 -18.93 8.73 -25.60
C ASP A 550 -18.73 7.36 -24.99
N TYR A 551 -19.60 7.00 -24.06
CA TYR A 551 -19.61 5.68 -23.43
C TYR A 551 -19.95 4.59 -24.43
N LYS A 552 -19.51 3.36 -24.18
CA LYS A 552 -19.93 2.18 -24.96
C LYS A 552 -21.46 2.04 -24.89
N PRO A 553 -22.12 1.47 -25.94
CA PRO A 553 -23.59 1.43 -26.01
C PRO A 553 -24.30 0.81 -24.81
N HIS A 554 -23.66 -0.17 -24.17
CA HIS A 554 -24.21 -0.90 -23.02
C HIS A 554 -23.90 -0.24 -21.66
N VAL A 555 -23.18 0.88 -21.64
CA VAL A 555 -22.92 1.63 -20.40
C VAL A 555 -24.17 2.40 -19.99
N PRO A 556 -24.68 2.24 -18.76
CA PRO A 556 -25.82 3.00 -18.27
C PRO A 556 -25.51 4.50 -18.28
N ARG A 557 -26.37 5.30 -18.90
CA ARG A 557 -26.28 6.76 -18.87
C ARG A 557 -27.07 7.32 -17.70
N ILE A 558 -26.54 8.35 -17.06
CA ILE A 558 -27.19 9.05 -15.96
C ILE A 558 -27.61 10.42 -16.43
N VAL A 559 -28.88 10.76 -16.24
CA VAL A 559 -29.45 12.09 -16.44
C VAL A 559 -29.90 12.64 -15.11
N HIS A 560 -29.39 13.82 -14.79
CA HIS A 560 -29.72 14.53 -13.58
C HIS A 560 -30.89 15.51 -13.79
N MET A 561 -31.82 15.60 -12.84
CA MET A 561 -32.85 16.61 -12.80
C MET A 561 -33.15 17.05 -11.36
N THR A 562 -33.50 18.34 -11.21
CA THR A 562 -33.84 18.93 -9.92
C THR A 562 -35.33 19.20 -9.84
N VAL A 563 -35.92 18.94 -8.69
CA VAL A 563 -37.32 19.25 -8.37
C VAL A 563 -37.41 20.00 -7.04
N ASP A 564 -38.51 20.71 -6.81
CA ASP A 564 -38.75 21.33 -5.51
C ASP A 564 -38.99 20.26 -4.41
N LYS A 565 -38.54 20.52 -3.20
CA LYS A 565 -38.61 19.60 -2.05
C LYS A 565 -40.01 19.04 -1.82
N GLU A 566 -41.03 19.83 -2.06
CA GLU A 566 -42.44 19.41 -1.84
C GLU A 566 -42.87 18.20 -2.68
N PHE A 567 -42.21 17.98 -3.84
CA PHE A 567 -42.52 16.86 -4.73
C PHE A 567 -41.79 15.56 -4.40
N ILE A 568 -40.74 15.59 -3.54
CA ILE A 568 -39.95 14.41 -3.18
C ILE A 568 -40.87 13.29 -2.66
N GLY A 569 -41.77 13.64 -1.72
CA GLY A 569 -42.72 12.67 -1.14
C GLY A 569 -43.69 12.08 -2.16
N ALA A 570 -44.12 12.87 -3.14
CA ALA A 570 -45.00 12.40 -4.22
C ALA A 570 -44.30 11.48 -5.21
N ILE A 571 -43.05 11.75 -5.51
CA ILE A 571 -42.22 10.92 -6.42
C ILE A 571 -41.86 9.60 -5.76
N ILE A 572 -41.51 9.59 -4.48
CA ILE A 572 -41.20 8.37 -3.73
C ILE A 572 -42.47 7.54 -3.50
N GLY A 573 -43.55 8.19 -3.13
CA GLY A 573 -44.81 7.52 -2.75
C GLY A 573 -44.75 6.85 -1.38
N LYS A 574 -45.90 6.33 -0.91
CA LYS A 574 -45.99 5.66 0.40
C LYS A 574 -45.20 4.35 0.37
N GLY A 575 -44.14 4.28 1.20
CA GLY A 575 -43.26 3.10 1.24
C GLY A 575 -42.44 2.86 -0.05
N GLY A 576 -42.30 3.88 -0.91
CA GLY A 576 -41.53 3.78 -2.17
C GLY A 576 -42.33 3.26 -3.35
N GLU A 577 -43.64 3.06 -3.26
CA GLU A 577 -44.45 2.42 -4.30
C GLU A 577 -44.47 3.17 -5.64
N VAL A 578 -44.40 4.52 -5.64
CA VAL A 578 -44.43 5.32 -6.87
C VAL A 578 -43.09 5.23 -7.61
N ILE A 579 -41.99 5.40 -6.90
CA ILE A 579 -40.66 5.30 -7.52
C ILE A 579 -40.40 3.88 -8.02
N GLN A 580 -40.85 2.84 -7.32
CA GLN A 580 -40.74 1.45 -7.77
C GLN A 580 -41.57 1.21 -9.04
N ALA A 581 -42.80 1.73 -9.10
CA ALA A 581 -43.62 1.62 -10.29
C ALA A 581 -42.99 2.33 -11.50
N ILE A 582 -42.41 3.52 -11.30
CA ILE A 582 -41.65 4.22 -12.36
C ILE A 582 -40.52 3.35 -12.88
N GLN A 583 -39.73 2.75 -12.00
CA GLN A 583 -38.61 1.89 -12.37
C GLN A 583 -39.05 0.62 -13.11
N GLU A 584 -40.12 -0.04 -12.65
CA GLU A 584 -40.70 -1.23 -13.29
C GLU A 584 -41.28 -0.93 -14.68
N GLU A 585 -41.99 0.18 -14.83
CA GLU A 585 -42.62 0.59 -16.11
C GLU A 585 -41.61 1.02 -17.16
N THR A 586 -40.53 1.69 -16.73
CA THR A 586 -39.58 2.32 -17.65
C THR A 586 -38.29 1.51 -17.84
N GLY A 587 -37.98 0.60 -16.93
CA GLY A 587 -36.70 -0.10 -16.90
C GLY A 587 -35.50 0.80 -16.51
N ALA A 588 -35.75 2.03 -16.03
CA ALA A 588 -34.72 2.93 -15.55
C ALA A 588 -34.57 2.83 -14.03
N THR A 589 -33.36 2.95 -13.52
CA THR A 589 -33.10 3.14 -12.08
C THR A 589 -33.26 4.62 -11.74
N VAL A 590 -34.00 4.94 -10.70
CA VAL A 590 -34.23 6.31 -10.24
C VAL A 590 -33.83 6.44 -8.79
N THR A 591 -32.93 7.40 -8.50
CA THR A 591 -32.56 7.77 -7.12
C THR A 591 -32.93 9.22 -6.87
N ILE A 592 -33.32 9.55 -5.63
CA ILE A 592 -33.68 10.91 -5.24
C ILE A 592 -33.09 11.22 -3.86
N ASP A 593 -32.40 12.36 -3.78
CA ASP A 593 -31.82 12.91 -2.55
C ASP A 593 -32.36 14.31 -2.28
N GLU A 594 -32.42 14.69 -1.01
CA GLU A 594 -32.68 16.08 -0.62
C GLU A 594 -31.35 16.79 -0.37
N ILE A 595 -31.04 17.78 -1.21
CA ILE A 595 -29.83 18.59 -1.10
C ILE A 595 -30.25 20.07 -1.18
N ASP A 596 -29.83 20.88 -0.21
CA ASP A 596 -30.11 22.33 -0.15
C ASP A 596 -31.60 22.71 -0.32
N GLY A 597 -32.51 21.85 0.17
CA GLY A 597 -33.96 22.08 0.10
C GLY A 597 -34.56 21.79 -1.28
N LYS A 598 -33.86 21.06 -2.13
CA LYS A 598 -34.33 20.56 -3.42
C LYS A 598 -34.22 19.04 -3.48
N GLY A 599 -35.00 18.43 -4.36
CA GLY A 599 -34.88 17.02 -4.71
C GLY A 599 -33.98 16.86 -5.91
N GLU A 600 -32.81 16.28 -5.72
CA GLU A 600 -31.88 15.95 -6.79
C GLU A 600 -32.13 14.50 -7.22
N ILE A 601 -32.47 14.31 -8.50
CA ILE A 601 -32.90 13.03 -9.05
C ILE A 601 -31.90 12.59 -10.10
N ASP A 602 -31.35 11.40 -9.94
CA ASP A 602 -30.56 10.72 -10.96
C ASP A 602 -31.38 9.59 -11.60
N ILE A 603 -31.45 9.62 -12.91
CA ILE A 603 -32.17 8.63 -13.74
C ILE A 603 -31.14 7.92 -14.60
N CYS A 604 -31.04 6.61 -14.42
CA CYS A 604 -29.99 5.78 -15.02
C CYS A 604 -30.59 4.64 -15.84
N ALA A 605 -30.23 4.55 -17.11
CA ALA A 605 -30.49 3.39 -17.98
C ALA A 605 -29.52 3.33 -19.16
N PRO A 606 -29.29 2.15 -19.78
CA PRO A 606 -28.54 2.04 -21.03
C PRO A 606 -29.26 2.72 -22.20
N GLU A 607 -30.58 2.55 -22.27
CA GLU A 607 -31.41 3.03 -23.37
C GLU A 607 -31.98 4.42 -23.08
N LYS A 608 -31.79 5.33 -24.03
CA LYS A 608 -32.30 6.72 -23.95
C LYS A 608 -33.82 6.75 -23.75
N ASP A 609 -34.55 5.89 -24.46
CA ASP A 609 -36.01 5.85 -24.40
C ASP A 609 -36.52 5.54 -23.00
N ASN A 610 -35.82 4.70 -22.24
CA ASN A 610 -36.13 4.37 -20.85
C ASN A 610 -35.94 5.61 -19.95
N ILE A 611 -34.87 6.36 -20.16
CA ILE A 611 -34.60 7.61 -19.43
C ILE A 611 -35.69 8.65 -19.73
N ASP A 612 -36.00 8.86 -21.03
CA ASP A 612 -37.01 9.83 -21.46
C ASP A 612 -38.41 9.47 -20.90
N ALA A 613 -38.75 8.17 -20.83
CA ALA A 613 -39.97 7.68 -20.24
C ALA A 613 -40.03 7.97 -18.73
N ALA A 614 -38.93 7.71 -17.99
CA ALA A 614 -38.85 8.00 -16.56
C ALA A 614 -38.95 9.51 -16.28
N ILE A 615 -38.26 10.34 -17.07
CA ILE A 615 -38.37 11.81 -16.99
C ILE A 615 -39.80 12.26 -17.21
N ALA A 616 -40.49 11.72 -18.23
CA ALA A 616 -41.88 12.07 -18.51
C ALA A 616 -42.82 11.71 -17.35
N ARG A 617 -42.63 10.54 -16.72
CA ARG A 617 -43.39 10.11 -15.55
C ARG A 617 -43.14 11.04 -14.35
N ILE A 618 -41.90 11.41 -14.07
CA ILE A 618 -41.57 12.33 -12.97
C ILE A 618 -42.15 13.72 -13.24
N LYS A 619 -41.99 14.23 -14.46
CA LYS A 619 -42.55 15.53 -14.86
C LYS A 619 -44.07 15.58 -14.74
N ALA A 620 -44.79 14.47 -14.99
CA ALA A 620 -46.22 14.40 -14.80
C ALA A 620 -46.64 14.50 -13.30
N ILE A 621 -45.80 14.05 -12.39
CA ILE A 621 -46.03 14.17 -10.94
C ILE A 621 -45.81 15.61 -10.46
N VAL A 622 -44.79 16.29 -10.99
CA VAL A 622 -44.40 17.65 -10.58
C VAL A 622 -45.10 18.75 -11.40
N ALA A 623 -45.96 18.37 -12.36
CA ALA A 623 -46.68 19.33 -13.14
C ALA A 623 -47.69 20.10 -12.27
N VAL A 624 -47.43 21.39 -12.05
CA VAL A 624 -48.37 22.29 -11.43
C VAL A 624 -49.42 22.64 -12.51
N PRO A 625 -50.76 22.44 -12.25
CA PRO A 625 -51.78 22.86 -13.20
C PRO A 625 -51.62 24.36 -13.53
N ALA A 626 -51.60 24.70 -14.82
CA ALA A 626 -51.64 26.10 -15.19
C ALA A 626 -52.89 26.78 -14.62
N VAL A 627 -52.76 27.99 -14.08
CA VAL A 627 -53.80 28.74 -13.35
C VAL A 627 -55.06 29.05 -14.20
N ASP A 628 -55.07 28.71 -15.48
CA ASP A 628 -56.15 28.99 -16.44
C ASP A 628 -56.88 27.76 -17.02
N THR A 629 -56.82 26.59 -16.38
CA THR A 629 -57.60 25.42 -16.77
C THR A 629 -58.79 25.24 -15.82
N VAL A 630 -59.87 26.00 -16.09
CA VAL A 630 -61.20 25.71 -15.59
C VAL A 630 -61.96 24.94 -16.66
#